data_99174133b82a0c624779875da52717a7
#
_entry.id   99174133b82a0c624779875da52717a7
#
_cell.length_a   1.000
_cell.length_b   1.000
_cell.length_c   1.000
_cell.angle_alpha   90.00
_cell.angle_beta   90.00
_cell.angle_gamma   90.00
#
_symmetry.space_group_name_H-M   'P 1'
#
loop_
_entity.id
_entity.type
_entity.pdbx_description
1 polymer ?
#
loop_
_entity_poly.entity_id
_entity_poly.type
_entity_poly.pdbx_seq_one_letter_code
_entity_poly.pdbx_strand_id
1 'polypeptide(L)' 'MPRYFFDVHDGTSLPDPEGTELPDRHAMRSEAIRMAGQILDDLDGKFQGGEWTMKVRDDSGRVVMTLRFSVTEHEP' A
#
# COMPACT_ATOMS: atom_id res chain seq x y z
N MET A 1 -8.86 -9.47 17.09
CA MET A 1 -7.69 -9.26 16.24
C MET A 1 -7.58 -7.79 15.89
N PRO A 2 -6.36 -7.25 15.81
CA PRO A 2 -6.21 -5.85 15.42
C PRO A 2 -6.69 -5.60 13.99
N ARG A 3 -7.15 -4.40 13.75
CA ARG A 3 -7.60 -3.99 12.43
C ARG A 3 -6.60 -2.99 11.86
N TYR A 4 -6.21 -3.21 10.62
CA TYR A 4 -5.26 -2.36 9.91
C TYR A 4 -5.92 -1.74 8.69
N PHE A 5 -5.53 -0.52 8.38
CA PHE A 5 -6.08 0.24 7.26
C PHE A 5 -4.94 0.54 6.28
N PHE A 6 -5.17 0.23 5.03
CA PHE A 6 -4.15 0.33 3.98
C PHE A 6 -4.49 1.49 3.06
N ASP A 7 -3.94 2.66 3.36
CA ASP A 7 -4.22 3.88 2.63
C ASP A 7 -3.22 4.04 1.49
N VAL A 8 -3.72 4.31 0.29
CA VAL A 8 -2.89 4.43 -0.91
C VAL A 8 -2.82 5.90 -1.33
N HIS A 9 -1.65 6.32 -1.76
CA HIS A 9 -1.45 7.67 -2.29
C HIS A 9 -0.60 7.58 -3.56
N ASP A 10 -1.20 8.01 -4.67
CA ASP A 10 -0.56 7.99 -6.00
C ASP A 10 -0.72 9.34 -6.70
N GLY A 11 -0.63 10.42 -5.94
CA GLY A 11 -1.00 11.75 -6.41
C GLY A 11 -2.38 12.14 -5.92
N THR A 12 -3.21 11.14 -5.64
CA THR A 12 -4.55 11.29 -5.05
C THR A 12 -4.62 10.37 -3.85
N SER A 13 -5.16 10.85 -2.75
CA SER A 13 -5.29 10.05 -1.54
C SER A 13 -6.50 9.14 -1.64
N LEU A 14 -6.27 7.84 -1.44
CA LEU A 14 -7.32 6.83 -1.45
C LEU A 14 -7.30 6.11 -0.10
N PRO A 15 -7.97 6.66 0.93
CA PRO A 15 -7.98 6.02 2.23
C PRO A 15 -8.82 4.74 2.22
N ASP A 16 -8.40 3.78 3.04
CA ASP A 16 -9.12 2.53 3.22
C ASP A 16 -10.23 2.76 4.27
N PRO A 17 -11.51 2.70 3.89
CA PRO A 17 -12.58 2.99 4.84
C PRO A 17 -12.94 1.83 5.76
N GLU A 18 -12.58 0.60 5.42
CA GLU A 18 -13.03 -0.57 6.15
C GLU A 18 -11.94 -1.26 6.95
N GLY A 19 -10.74 -1.31 6.40
CA GLY A 19 -9.63 -2.02 7.02
C GLY A 19 -9.78 -3.53 6.93
N THR A 20 -8.80 -4.22 7.49
CA THR A 20 -8.74 -5.68 7.49
C THR A 20 -8.24 -6.14 8.86
N GLU A 21 -8.90 -7.12 9.43
CA GLU A 21 -8.45 -7.73 10.67
C GLU A 21 -7.35 -8.74 10.39
N LEU A 22 -6.23 -8.61 11.07
CA LEU A 22 -5.06 -9.47 10.88
C LEU A 22 -4.48 -9.80 12.25
N PRO A 23 -3.94 -11.00 12.43
CA PRO A 23 -3.54 -11.45 13.77
C PRO A 23 -2.32 -10.73 14.36
N ASP A 24 -1.39 -10.28 13.51
CA ASP A 24 -0.16 -9.67 13.99
C ASP A 24 0.50 -8.81 12.92
N ARG A 25 1.64 -8.20 13.26
CA ARG A 25 2.37 -7.33 12.35
C ARG A 25 2.96 -8.07 11.15
N HIS A 26 3.31 -9.33 11.34
CA HIS A 26 3.84 -10.15 10.25
C HIS A 26 2.77 -10.35 9.17
N ALA A 27 1.55 -10.69 9.59
CA ALA A 27 0.43 -10.85 8.67
C ALA A 27 0.08 -9.52 7.99
N MET A 28 0.14 -8.42 8.73
CA MET A 28 -0.11 -7.08 8.21
C MET A 28 0.91 -6.74 7.12
N ARG A 29 2.19 -7.01 7.38
CA ARG A 29 3.26 -6.74 6.42
C ARG A 29 3.09 -7.56 5.15
N SER A 30 2.78 -8.85 5.28
CA SER A 30 2.54 -9.73 4.13
C SER A 30 1.37 -9.24 3.29
N GLU A 31 0.29 -8.83 3.95
CA GLU A 31 -0.89 -8.33 3.26
C GLU A 31 -0.58 -7.03 2.52
N ALA A 32 0.18 -6.12 3.15
CA ALA A 32 0.56 -4.85 2.52
C ALA A 32 1.36 -5.10 1.24
N ILE A 33 2.32 -6.00 1.28
CA ILE A 33 3.15 -6.32 0.13
C ILE A 33 2.31 -6.95 -0.98
N ARG A 34 1.43 -7.86 -0.62
CA ARG A 34 0.54 -8.53 -1.58
C ARG A 34 -0.38 -7.53 -2.27
N MET A 35 -1.01 -6.65 -1.48
CA MET A 35 -1.90 -5.62 -2.02
C MET A 35 -1.16 -4.65 -2.93
N ALA A 36 0.03 -4.24 -2.51
CA ALA A 36 0.86 -3.33 -3.31
C ALA A 36 1.22 -3.96 -4.66
N GLY A 37 1.61 -5.23 -4.65
CA GLY A 37 1.90 -5.95 -5.89
C GLY A 37 0.70 -6.06 -6.80
N GLN A 38 -0.48 -6.32 -6.23
CA GLN A 38 -1.72 -6.42 -6.99
C GLN A 38 -2.08 -5.07 -7.63
N ILE A 39 -1.93 -3.98 -6.89
CA ILE A 39 -2.23 -2.65 -7.40
C ILE A 39 -1.28 -2.29 -8.55
N LEU A 40 0.01 -2.59 -8.38
CA LEU A 40 0.99 -2.32 -9.44
C LEU A 40 0.70 -3.14 -10.69
N ASP A 41 0.28 -4.38 -10.52
CA ASP A 41 -0.09 -5.25 -11.63
C ASP A 41 -1.31 -4.69 -12.38
N ASP A 42 -2.32 -4.24 -11.64
CA ASP A 42 -3.54 -3.67 -12.22
C ASP A 42 -3.26 -2.36 -12.95
N LEU A 43 -2.22 -1.63 -12.54
CA LEU A 43 -1.84 -0.38 -13.17
C LEU A 43 -0.99 -0.57 -14.42
N ASP A 44 -0.69 -1.78 -14.78
CA ASP A 44 0.18 -2.17 -15.88
C ASP A 44 0.21 -1.17 -17.05
N GLY A 45 1.37 -0.59 -17.32
CA GLY A 45 1.54 0.40 -18.38
C GLY A 45 0.93 1.77 -18.10
N LYS A 46 0.12 1.91 -17.07
CA LYS A 46 -0.49 3.19 -16.68
C LYS A 46 0.33 3.90 -15.61
N PHE A 47 1.21 3.18 -14.96
CA PHE A 47 2.12 3.75 -13.98
C PHE A 47 3.32 4.32 -14.74
N GLN A 48 3.32 5.62 -14.93
CA GLN A 48 4.30 6.29 -15.78
C GLN A 48 5.35 7.01 -14.96
N GLY A 49 6.07 6.26 -14.18
CA GLY A 49 7.08 6.85 -13.32
C GLY A 49 6.44 7.62 -12.18
N GLY A 50 7.24 8.05 -11.25
CA GLY A 50 6.74 8.71 -10.07
C GLY A 50 6.74 7.78 -8.89
N GLU A 51 6.26 8.30 -7.78
CA GLU A 51 6.30 7.60 -6.51
C GLU A 51 4.90 7.24 -6.06
N TRP A 52 4.75 6.01 -5.64
CA TRP A 52 3.50 5.48 -5.13
C TRP A 52 3.72 5.07 -3.68
N THR A 53 2.80 5.43 -2.81
CA THR A 53 2.96 5.22 -1.37
C THR A 53 1.75 4.50 -0.79
N MET A 54 2.00 3.52 0.08
CA MET A 54 0.97 2.92 0.91
C MET A 54 1.34 3.15 2.35
N LYS A 55 0.41 3.70 3.13
CA LYS A 55 0.57 3.86 4.57
C LYS A 55 -0.40 2.94 5.27
N VAL A 56 0.11 2.13 6.18
CA VAL A 56 -0.72 1.23 6.98
C VAL A 56 -0.91 1.86 8.34
N ARG A 57 -2.18 2.04 8.72
CA ARG A 57 -2.56 2.57 10.04
C ARG A 57 -3.14 1.44 10.89
N ASP A 58 -2.95 1.56 12.19
CA ASP A 58 -3.67 0.68 13.11
C ASP A 58 -5.04 1.30 13.45
N ASP A 59 -5.80 0.66 14.31
CA ASP A 59 -7.13 1.11 14.67
C ASP A 59 -7.14 2.34 15.56
N SER A 60 -5.98 2.80 16.03
CA SER A 60 -5.87 4.08 16.73
C SER A 60 -5.57 5.23 15.77
N GLY A 61 -5.40 4.93 14.49
CA GLY A 61 -5.05 5.91 13.46
C GLY A 61 -3.56 6.15 13.32
N ARG A 62 -2.75 5.40 14.04
CA ARG A 62 -1.30 5.55 14.02
C ARG A 62 -0.71 4.82 12.81
N VAL A 63 0.16 5.50 12.06
CA VAL A 63 0.86 4.87 10.94
C VAL A 63 1.91 3.92 11.50
N VAL A 64 1.81 2.64 11.14
CA VAL A 64 2.71 1.60 11.64
C VAL A 64 3.67 1.09 10.55
N MET A 65 3.38 1.40 9.29
CA MET A 65 4.25 0.98 8.19
C MET A 65 4.02 1.89 7.00
N THR A 66 5.08 2.17 6.25
CA THR A 66 4.99 2.91 4.99
C THR A 66 5.75 2.13 3.92
N LEU A 67 5.09 1.87 2.80
CA LEU A 67 5.69 1.28 1.63
C LEU A 67 5.78 2.35 0.55
N ARG A 68 6.93 2.44 -0.09
CA ARG A 68 7.12 3.35 -1.21
C ARG A 68 7.55 2.55 -2.43
N PHE A 69 6.97 2.87 -3.55
CA PHE A 69 7.29 2.22 -4.82
C PHE A 69 7.68 3.27 -5.84
N SER A 70 8.73 2.96 -6.59
CA SER A 70 9.07 3.78 -7.74
C SER A 70 9.39 2.85 -8.87
N VAL A 71 8.97 3.21 -10.07
CA VAL A 71 9.27 2.43 -11.28
C VAL A 71 10.01 3.35 -12.23
N THR A 72 11.16 2.91 -12.66
CA THR A 72 11.97 3.64 -13.64
C THR A 72 12.34 2.67 -14.76
N GLU A 73 11.91 2.97 -15.97
CA GLU A 73 12.30 2.19 -17.11
C GLU A 73 13.47 2.87 -17.80
N HIS A 74 14.39 2.10 -18.25
CA HIS A 74 15.58 2.60 -18.95
C HIS A 74 15.51 2.19 -20.42
N GLU A 75 15.93 3.10 -21.27
CA GLU A 75 16.04 2.81 -22.70
C GLU A 75 17.08 1.72 -22.92
N PRO A 76 16.82 0.76 -23.83
CA PRO A 76 17.80 -0.31 -24.10
C PRO A 76 19.06 0.21 -24.82
#